data_5d320fa0a93c8863fe3d7463e1e0b789
#
_entry.id   5d320fa0a93c8863fe3d7463e1e0b789
#
_cell.length_a   1.000
_cell.length_b   1.000
_cell.length_c   1.000
_cell.angle_alpha   90.00
_cell.angle_beta   90.00
_cell.angle_gamma   90.00
#
_symmetry.space_group_name_H-M   'P 1'
#
loop_
_entity.id
_entity.type
_entity.pdbx_description
1 polymer ?
#
loop_
_entity_poly.entity_id
_entity_poly.type
_entity_poly.pdbx_seq_one_letter_code
_entity_poly.pdbx_strand_id
1 'polypeptide(L)'
;HLWQGVAGKIENGEEAWQTAIRELKEETGLDPLNMFVADHTSSFYEVKGNRINIIPVFGIEVNSKEVLLSEEHVDYKWVDFESARKTLVWNGQRKGLEAVYEMITNSDDRMRWSKIEL
;
A
#
# COMPACT_ATOMS: atom_id res chain seq x y z
N HIS A 1 -6.74 5.44 -18.17
CA HIS A 1 -5.81 4.52 -17.52
C HIS A 1 -5.23 5.14 -16.24
N LEU A 2 -5.64 4.67 -15.09
CA LEU A 2 -5.20 5.21 -13.81
C LEU A 2 -4.19 4.26 -13.16
N TRP A 3 -3.12 4.83 -12.63
CA TRP A 3 -2.17 4.11 -11.81
C TRP A 3 -2.70 4.05 -10.38
N GLN A 4 -2.72 2.86 -9.81
CA GLN A 4 -3.23 2.63 -8.46
C GLN A 4 -2.20 1.83 -7.66
N GLY A 5 -2.27 1.99 -6.33
CA GLY A 5 -1.54 1.12 -5.44
C GLY A 5 -2.16 -0.27 -5.40
N VAL A 6 -1.42 -1.22 -4.85
CA VAL A 6 -1.94 -2.57 -4.61
C VAL A 6 -3.03 -2.50 -3.54
N ALA A 7 -4.16 -3.10 -3.82
CA ALA A 7 -5.31 -3.09 -2.90
C ALA A 7 -6.12 -4.37 -3.04
N GLY A 8 -6.86 -4.70 -1.99
CA GLY A 8 -7.75 -5.84 -1.98
C GLY A 8 -8.61 -5.87 -0.73
N LYS A 9 -9.52 -6.83 -0.69
CA LYS A 9 -10.41 -7.02 0.45
C LYS A 9 -9.82 -8.02 1.44
N ILE A 10 -10.02 -7.74 2.73
CA ILE A 10 -9.66 -8.66 3.80
C ILE A 10 -10.57 -9.88 3.73
N GLU A 11 -9.98 -11.07 3.66
CA GLU A 11 -10.71 -12.33 3.68
C GLU A 11 -10.89 -12.83 5.11
N ASN A 12 -11.82 -13.76 5.30
CA ASN A 12 -12.06 -14.37 6.60
C ASN A 12 -10.78 -14.97 7.18
N GLY A 13 -10.46 -14.62 8.43
CA GLY A 13 -9.29 -15.11 9.12
C GLY A 13 -8.01 -14.36 8.82
N GLU A 14 -8.07 -13.34 7.95
CA GLU A 14 -6.93 -12.48 7.66
C GLU A 14 -6.93 -11.23 8.53
N GLU A 15 -5.75 -10.80 8.92
CA GLU A 15 -5.53 -9.45 9.42
C GLU A 15 -5.20 -8.53 8.23
N ALA A 16 -5.39 -7.23 8.40
CA ALA A 16 -5.18 -6.28 7.29
C ALA A 16 -3.78 -6.37 6.68
N TRP A 17 -2.74 -6.52 7.51
CA TRP A 17 -1.36 -6.64 7.02
C TRP A 17 -1.13 -7.92 6.21
N GLN A 18 -1.83 -9.01 6.59
CA GLN A 18 -1.78 -10.27 5.85
C GLN A 18 -2.43 -10.11 4.48
N THR A 19 -3.54 -9.39 4.43
CA THR A 19 -4.20 -9.05 3.16
C THR A 19 -3.25 -8.28 2.24
N ALA A 20 -2.53 -7.31 2.78
CA ALA A 20 -1.58 -6.51 2.00
C ALA A 20 -0.50 -7.39 1.36
N ILE A 21 0.05 -8.33 2.13
CA ILE A 21 1.06 -9.27 1.62
C ILE A 21 0.48 -10.19 0.55
N ARG A 22 -0.71 -10.72 0.79
CA ARG A 22 -1.37 -11.62 -0.17
C ARG A 22 -1.65 -10.90 -1.49
N GLU A 23 -2.21 -9.72 -1.42
CA GLU A 23 -2.53 -8.93 -2.62
C GLU A 23 -1.27 -8.50 -3.38
N LEU A 24 -0.21 -8.14 -2.66
CA LEU A 24 1.08 -7.84 -3.28
C LEU A 24 1.58 -9.03 -4.09
N LYS A 25 1.53 -10.22 -3.50
CA LYS A 25 1.97 -11.45 -4.15
C LYS A 25 1.11 -11.81 -5.35
N GLU A 26 -0.21 -11.74 -5.21
CA GLU A 26 -1.14 -12.05 -6.28
C GLU A 26 -1.02 -11.08 -7.46
N GLU A 27 -0.84 -9.80 -7.18
CA GLU A 27 -0.83 -8.77 -8.22
C GLU A 27 0.54 -8.55 -8.86
N THR A 28 1.62 -8.81 -8.15
CA THR A 28 2.98 -8.48 -8.64
C THR A 28 3.97 -9.62 -8.58
N GLY A 29 3.68 -10.69 -7.85
CA GLY A 29 4.62 -11.78 -7.61
C GLY A 29 5.72 -11.46 -6.59
N LEU A 30 5.68 -10.28 -5.97
CA LEU A 30 6.72 -9.83 -5.05
C LEU A 30 6.47 -10.32 -3.63
N ASP A 31 7.57 -10.50 -2.89
CA ASP A 31 7.55 -10.88 -1.47
C ASP A 31 8.12 -9.74 -0.62
N PRO A 32 7.57 -9.54 0.59
CA PRO A 32 8.07 -8.48 1.47
C PRO A 32 9.37 -8.89 2.18
N LEU A 33 10.32 -7.96 2.24
CA LEU A 33 11.50 -8.08 3.10
C LEU A 33 11.22 -7.46 4.46
N ASN A 34 10.67 -6.25 4.46
CA ASN A 34 10.31 -5.50 5.66
C ASN A 34 8.97 -4.81 5.43
N MET A 35 8.24 -4.62 6.50
CA MET A 35 6.93 -4.01 6.44
C MET A 35 6.66 -3.21 7.71
N PHE A 36 6.02 -2.06 7.56
CA PHE A 36 5.63 -1.24 8.70
C PHE A 36 4.28 -0.57 8.44
N VAL A 37 3.61 -0.18 9.52
CA VAL A 37 2.35 0.55 9.44
C VAL A 37 2.66 2.03 9.29
N ALA A 38 2.14 2.66 8.25
CA ALA A 38 2.32 4.10 8.05
C ALA A 38 1.46 4.88 9.05
N ASP A 39 1.96 6.05 9.44
CA ASP A 39 1.24 6.96 10.34
C ASP A 39 0.15 7.72 9.58
N HIS A 40 -0.78 6.96 9.01
CA HIS A 40 -1.90 7.50 8.26
C HIS A 40 -2.93 6.41 7.98
N THR A 41 -4.20 6.76 8.10
CA THR A 41 -5.28 5.91 7.58
C THR A 41 -6.10 6.74 6.59
N SER A 42 -6.51 6.10 5.49
CA SER A 42 -7.44 6.70 4.54
C SER A 42 -8.86 6.33 4.92
N SER A 43 -9.80 7.25 4.71
CA SER A 43 -11.20 6.94 4.94
C SER A 43 -12.07 7.57 3.85
N PHE A 44 -13.19 6.92 3.57
CA PHE A 44 -14.15 7.46 2.61
C PHE A 44 -15.56 6.96 2.93
N TYR A 45 -16.55 7.77 2.52
CA TYR A 45 -17.94 7.40 2.64
C TYR A 45 -18.40 6.65 1.39
N GLU A 46 -18.94 5.45 1.60
CA GLU A 46 -19.52 4.64 0.53
C GLU A 46 -21.01 4.82 0.54
N VAL A 47 -21.54 5.51 -0.48
CA VAL A 47 -22.96 5.82 -0.58
C VAL A 47 -23.81 4.58 -0.66
N LYS A 48 -23.42 3.64 -1.50
CA LYS A 48 -24.19 2.42 -1.76
C LYS A 48 -24.42 1.58 -0.50
N GLY A 49 -23.40 1.45 0.33
CA GLY A 49 -23.49 0.70 1.57
C GLY A 49 -23.83 1.55 2.79
N ASN A 50 -23.90 2.87 2.63
CA ASN A 50 -24.11 3.84 3.70
C ASN A 50 -23.17 3.58 4.88
N ARG A 51 -21.87 3.58 4.60
CA ARG A 51 -20.84 3.27 5.60
C ARG A 51 -19.57 4.04 5.33
N ILE A 52 -18.77 4.21 6.39
CA ILE A 52 -17.44 4.79 6.28
C ILE A 52 -16.44 3.64 6.28
N ASN A 53 -15.58 3.63 5.28
CA ASN A 53 -14.48 2.66 5.18
C ASN A 53 -13.21 3.31 5.68
N ILE A 54 -12.50 2.63 6.58
CA ILE A 54 -11.22 3.07 7.12
C ILE A 54 -10.17 2.08 6.64
N ILE A 55 -9.13 2.60 5.97
CA ILE A 55 -8.13 1.79 5.29
C ILE A 55 -6.75 2.08 5.87
N PRO A 56 -6.08 1.08 6.46
CA PRO A 56 -4.70 1.25 6.90
C PRO A 56 -3.76 1.35 5.70
N VAL A 57 -2.61 1.97 5.90
CA VAL A 57 -1.58 2.10 4.88
C VAL A 57 -0.30 1.45 5.40
N PHE A 58 0.34 0.66 4.55
CA PHE A 58 1.57 -0.04 4.91
C PHE A 58 2.71 0.37 3.98
N GLY A 59 3.90 0.51 4.55
CA GLY A 59 5.12 0.59 3.77
C GLY A 59 5.73 -0.80 3.66
N ILE A 60 6.04 -1.24 2.45
CA ILE A 60 6.57 -2.56 2.20
C ILE A 60 7.85 -2.45 1.36
N GLU A 61 8.97 -2.94 1.92
CA GLU A 61 10.20 -3.13 1.17
C GLU A 61 10.14 -4.51 0.52
N VAL A 62 10.40 -4.56 -0.77
CA VAL A 62 10.31 -5.81 -1.53
C VAL A 62 11.68 -6.32 -1.94
N ASN A 63 11.75 -7.62 -2.23
CA ASN A 63 13.00 -8.32 -2.50
C ASN A 63 13.47 -8.22 -3.96
N SER A 64 12.64 -7.68 -4.85
CA SER A 64 12.95 -7.64 -6.28
C SER A 64 12.16 -6.54 -6.96
N LYS A 65 12.64 -6.11 -8.13
CA LYS A 65 11.88 -5.22 -9.03
C LYS A 65 11.21 -5.98 -10.16
N GLU A 66 11.38 -7.31 -10.23
CA GLU A 66 10.75 -8.13 -11.25
C GLU A 66 9.29 -8.39 -10.87
N VAL A 67 8.39 -7.88 -11.66
CA VAL A 67 6.95 -7.96 -11.42
C VAL A 67 6.30 -8.93 -12.38
N LEU A 68 5.49 -9.85 -11.82
CA LEU A 68 4.65 -10.76 -12.59
C LEU A 68 3.21 -10.28 -12.43
N LEU A 69 2.69 -9.61 -13.44
CA LEU A 69 1.34 -9.05 -13.38
C LEU A 69 0.28 -10.15 -13.41
N SER A 70 -0.77 -9.97 -12.58
CA SER A 70 -1.95 -10.83 -12.65
C SER A 70 -2.77 -10.48 -13.89
N GLU A 71 -3.77 -11.32 -14.20
CA GLU A 71 -4.67 -11.10 -15.33
C GLU A 71 -5.46 -9.79 -15.21
N GLU A 72 -5.64 -9.29 -14.00
CA GLU A 72 -6.39 -8.06 -13.73
C GLU A 72 -5.61 -6.79 -14.02
N HIS A 73 -4.29 -6.90 -14.20
CA HIS A 73 -3.41 -5.76 -14.43
C HIS A 73 -2.78 -5.84 -15.80
N VAL A 74 -2.75 -4.71 -16.50
CA VAL A 74 -2.19 -4.64 -17.87
C VAL A 74 -0.79 -4.05 -17.91
N ASP A 75 -0.35 -3.38 -16.83
CA ASP A 75 0.96 -2.73 -16.81
C ASP A 75 1.37 -2.35 -15.39
N TYR A 76 2.66 -2.08 -15.20
CA TYR A 76 3.21 -1.57 -13.96
C TYR A 76 4.32 -0.57 -14.24
N LYS A 77 4.69 0.20 -13.22
CA LYS A 77 5.74 1.19 -13.34
C LYS A 77 6.42 1.43 -11.99
N TRP A 78 7.76 1.33 -11.99
CA TRP A 78 8.57 1.78 -10.86
C TRP A 78 8.84 3.26 -11.03
N VAL A 79 8.46 4.06 -10.05
CA VAL A 79 8.61 5.53 -10.12
C VAL A 79 9.18 6.05 -8.81
N ASP A 80 9.80 7.22 -8.86
CA ASP A 80 10.22 7.91 -7.66
C ASP A 80 9.01 8.54 -6.95
N PHE A 81 9.25 9.06 -5.75
CA PHE A 81 8.19 9.64 -4.92
C PHE A 81 7.41 10.75 -5.63
N GLU A 82 8.12 11.70 -6.25
CA GLU A 82 7.46 12.84 -6.90
C GLU A 82 6.57 12.42 -8.07
N SER A 83 7.05 11.47 -8.87
CA SER A 83 6.26 10.94 -9.98
C SER A 83 5.05 10.15 -9.49
N ALA A 84 5.22 9.35 -8.43
CA ALA A 84 4.12 8.59 -7.84
C ALA A 84 3.07 9.55 -7.26
N ARG A 85 3.48 10.57 -6.53
CA ARG A 85 2.58 11.55 -5.93
C ARG A 85 1.71 12.25 -6.98
N LYS A 86 2.30 12.60 -8.12
CA LYS A 86 1.59 13.25 -9.22
C LYS A 86 0.62 12.32 -9.94
N THR A 87 0.90 11.04 -9.95
CA THR A 87 0.10 10.04 -10.66
C THR A 87 -1.14 9.63 -9.88
N LEU A 88 -1.09 9.67 -8.54
CA LEU A 88 -2.22 9.29 -7.70
C LEU A 88 -3.31 10.35 -7.74
N VAL A 89 -4.52 9.90 -8.06
CA VAL A 89 -5.69 10.77 -8.22
C VAL A 89 -6.32 11.13 -6.87
N TRP A 90 -6.42 10.14 -5.98
CA TRP A 90 -7.14 10.30 -4.72
C TRP A 90 -6.25 10.89 -3.64
N ASN A 91 -6.78 11.89 -2.94
CA ASN A 91 -6.06 12.59 -1.88
C ASN A 91 -5.61 11.64 -0.75
N GLY A 92 -6.45 10.68 -0.38
CA GLY A 92 -6.10 9.68 0.64
C GLY A 92 -4.89 8.83 0.23
N GLN A 93 -4.82 8.44 -1.03
CA GLN A 93 -3.69 7.69 -1.56
C GLN A 93 -2.41 8.53 -1.55
N ARG A 94 -2.50 9.79 -1.96
CA ARG A 94 -1.34 10.70 -1.94
C ARG A 94 -0.82 10.91 -0.53
N LYS A 95 -1.72 11.12 0.42
CA LYS A 95 -1.34 11.31 1.83
C LYS A 95 -0.73 10.05 2.43
N GLY A 96 -1.24 8.88 2.06
CA GLY A 96 -0.65 7.61 2.46
C GLY A 96 0.77 7.45 1.94
N LEU A 97 1.00 7.76 0.67
CA LEU A 97 2.32 7.73 0.06
C LEU A 97 3.26 8.72 0.76
N GLU A 98 2.80 9.93 1.04
CA GLU A 98 3.59 10.96 1.72
C GLU A 98 4.00 10.50 3.12
N ALA A 99 3.08 9.84 3.85
CA ALA A 99 3.38 9.33 5.18
C ALA A 99 4.46 8.24 5.15
N VAL A 100 4.36 7.30 4.21
CA VAL A 100 5.37 6.25 4.02
C VAL A 100 6.73 6.86 3.68
N TYR A 101 6.76 7.79 2.73
CA TYR A 101 7.99 8.43 2.28
C TYR A 101 8.67 9.22 3.42
N GLU A 102 7.89 9.98 4.18
CA GLU A 102 8.39 10.74 5.32
C GLU A 102 9.04 9.82 6.36
N MET A 103 8.38 8.72 6.69
CA MET A 103 8.89 7.77 7.67
C MET A 103 10.20 7.13 7.21
N ILE A 104 10.31 6.79 5.94
CA ILE A 104 11.53 6.20 5.36
C ILE A 104 12.67 7.21 5.34
N THR A 105 12.42 8.41 4.81
CA THR A 105 13.49 9.40 4.60
C THR A 105 14.02 9.99 5.90
N ASN A 106 13.19 10.09 6.92
CA ASN A 106 13.58 10.67 8.19
C ASN A 106 14.22 9.64 9.15
N SER A 107 14.32 8.38 8.76
CA SER A 107 14.80 7.29 9.61
C SER A 107 14.15 7.33 10.99
N ASP A 108 12.86 7.49 10.98
CA ASP A 108 12.01 7.86 12.09
C ASP A 108 11.77 6.67 13.04
N ASP A 109 11.74 6.94 14.34
CA ASP A 109 11.42 5.92 15.35
C ASP A 109 10.07 5.26 15.11
N ARG A 110 9.13 5.97 14.48
CA ARG A 110 7.83 5.41 14.14
C ARG A 110 7.94 4.14 13.29
N MET A 111 8.91 4.05 12.38
CA MET A 111 9.11 2.84 11.58
C MET A 111 9.44 1.65 12.47
N ARG A 112 10.32 1.85 13.45
CA ARG A 112 10.70 0.80 14.38
C ARG A 112 9.54 0.35 15.25
N TRP A 113 8.75 1.31 15.76
CA TRP A 113 7.62 1.01 16.62
C TRP A 113 6.44 0.38 15.87
N SER A 114 6.32 0.67 14.57
CA SER A 114 5.21 0.17 13.74
C SER A 114 5.62 -0.98 12.82
N LYS A 115 6.82 -1.52 13.01
CA LYS A 115 7.30 -2.66 12.23
C LYS A 115 6.42 -3.88 12.44
N ILE A 116 6.10 -4.56 11.34
CA ILE A 116 5.33 -5.81 11.39
C ILE A 116 6.32 -6.96 11.36
N GLU A 117 6.20 -7.89 12.29
CA GLU A 117 6.99 -9.11 12.32
C GLU A 117 6.42 -10.10 11.31
N LEU A 118 7.21 -10.40 10.31
CA LEU A 118 6.82 -11.28 9.21
C LEU A 118 7.06 -12.75 9.52
#